data_c7f1836e74450a9a2c1f6a3bcc1a07e0
#
_entry.id   c7f1836e74450a9a2c1f6a3bcc1a07e0
#
_cell.length_a   1.000
_cell.length_b   1.000
_cell.length_c   1.000
_cell.angle_alpha   90.00
_cell.angle_beta   90.00
_cell.angle_gamma   90.00
#
_symmetry.space_group_name_H-M   'P 1'
#
loop_
_entity.id
_entity.type
_entity.pdbx_description
1 polymer ?
#
loop_
_entity_poly.entity_id
_entity_poly.type
_entity_poly.pdbx_seq_one_letter_code
_entity_poly.pdbx_strand_id
1 'polypeptide(L)'
;MDGQPVEKEGYRFERCSDCALVYVAPMPKDEVIRAFYQDYHKSHQYKNKLDSKIRRARNRIRQANLWRRTGSFLDVGCNVGFAVEAARTLGFRAKGIDVDTDGIDAAMGQFPHCEFENIGIEALAERGETYDFLYCSEVIEHLSSVDRFLHGIAGVMHQDSLLLMTTPDMGHRSLPKSWRELVEWDSVRPPEHLLYFYRSSLRAALERNGLCVKRFQFSTKPTMKVLVTKA
;
A
#
# COMPACT_ATOMS: atom_id res chain seq x y z
N MET A 1 6.51 10.45 -22.31
CA MET A 1 7.02 9.18 -22.87
C MET A 1 7.48 9.52 -24.26
N ASP A 2 8.69 9.20 -24.62
CA ASP A 2 9.37 9.70 -25.84
C ASP A 2 8.90 8.95 -27.10
N GLY A 3 7.60 8.96 -27.38
CA GLY A 3 7.02 8.58 -28.68
C GLY A 3 7.02 7.10 -29.09
N GLN A 4 7.62 6.20 -28.32
CA GLN A 4 7.52 4.74 -28.54
C GLN A 4 6.91 4.05 -27.32
N PRO A 5 6.03 3.05 -27.51
CA PRO A 5 5.52 2.26 -26.39
C PRO A 5 6.69 1.57 -25.70
N VAL A 6 6.74 1.69 -24.37
CA VAL A 6 7.67 0.94 -23.56
C VAL A 6 6.97 -0.31 -23.07
N GLU A 7 7.62 -1.46 -23.23
CA GLU A 7 7.11 -2.76 -22.81
C GLU A 7 8.12 -3.43 -21.86
N LYS A 8 7.59 -4.19 -20.89
CA LYS A 8 8.36 -5.09 -20.05
C LYS A 8 7.57 -6.36 -19.79
N GLU A 9 8.20 -7.52 -19.99
CA GLU A 9 7.60 -8.84 -19.76
C GLU A 9 6.25 -9.04 -20.48
N GLY A 10 6.11 -8.42 -21.69
CA GLY A 10 4.88 -8.49 -22.50
C GLY A 10 3.78 -7.51 -22.07
N TYR A 11 4.02 -6.68 -21.06
CA TYR A 11 3.09 -5.65 -20.60
C TYR A 11 3.47 -4.28 -21.15
N ARG A 12 2.46 -3.54 -21.63
CA ARG A 12 2.60 -2.16 -22.07
C ARG A 12 2.23 -1.21 -20.95
N PHE A 13 2.80 -0.01 -21.03
CA PHE A 13 2.51 1.06 -20.06
C PHE A 13 1.95 2.27 -20.76
N GLU A 14 0.93 2.85 -20.14
CA GLU A 14 0.37 4.14 -20.52
C GLU A 14 0.50 5.15 -19.41
N ARG A 15 0.45 6.42 -19.75
CA ARG A 15 0.50 7.53 -18.82
C ARG A 15 -0.77 8.35 -18.91
N CYS A 16 -1.43 8.54 -17.78
CA CYS A 16 -2.59 9.41 -17.68
C CYS A 16 -2.19 10.86 -18.02
N SER A 17 -2.94 11.49 -18.94
CA SER A 17 -2.74 12.89 -19.35
C SER A 17 -2.98 13.86 -18.20
N ASP A 18 -3.91 13.55 -17.31
CA ASP A 18 -4.40 14.47 -16.29
C ASP A 18 -3.52 14.48 -15.03
N CYS A 19 -3.14 13.29 -14.53
CA CYS A 19 -2.42 13.18 -13.26
C CYS A 19 -1.01 12.59 -13.39
N ALA A 20 -0.60 12.18 -14.59
CA ALA A 20 0.70 11.56 -14.88
C ALA A 20 0.94 10.19 -14.19
N LEU A 21 -0.11 9.53 -13.67
CA LEU A 21 -0.03 8.14 -13.26
C LEU A 21 0.40 7.28 -14.45
N VAL A 22 1.38 6.41 -14.26
CA VAL A 22 1.73 5.39 -15.24
C VAL A 22 1.10 4.07 -14.80
N TYR A 23 0.54 3.33 -15.73
CA TYR A 23 -0.18 2.09 -15.45
C TYR A 23 -0.03 1.08 -16.58
N VAL A 24 -0.23 -0.19 -16.25
CA VAL A 24 -0.25 -1.28 -17.24
C VAL A 24 -1.51 -1.16 -18.09
N ALA A 25 -1.37 -1.18 -19.42
CA ALA A 25 -2.48 -1.08 -20.38
C ALA A 25 -2.35 -2.10 -21.52
N PRO A 26 -3.40 -2.90 -21.79
CA PRO A 26 -4.66 -2.96 -21.01
C PRO A 26 -4.44 -3.48 -19.60
N MET A 27 -5.28 -3.05 -18.66
CA MET A 27 -5.25 -3.57 -17.27
C MET A 27 -5.52 -5.07 -17.30
N PRO A 28 -4.65 -5.91 -16.67
CA PRO A 28 -4.89 -7.34 -16.59
C PRO A 28 -6.23 -7.65 -15.91
N LYS A 29 -6.89 -8.72 -16.37
CA LYS A 29 -8.12 -9.18 -15.75
C LYS A 29 -7.85 -9.69 -14.33
N ASP A 30 -8.84 -9.57 -13.45
CA ASP A 30 -8.71 -10.01 -12.04
C ASP A 30 -8.30 -11.49 -11.90
N GLU A 31 -8.69 -12.35 -12.85
CA GLU A 31 -8.29 -13.77 -12.85
C GLU A 31 -6.77 -13.92 -13.05
N VAL A 32 -6.16 -13.10 -13.92
CA VAL A 32 -4.71 -13.13 -14.19
C VAL A 32 -3.95 -12.65 -12.94
N ILE A 33 -4.45 -11.60 -12.32
CA ILE A 33 -3.87 -11.03 -11.08
C ILE A 33 -3.96 -12.06 -9.95
N ARG A 34 -5.12 -12.70 -9.76
CA ARG A 34 -5.31 -13.75 -8.73
C ARG A 34 -4.41 -14.96 -8.97
N ALA A 35 -4.31 -15.44 -10.21
CA ALA A 35 -3.44 -16.57 -10.54
C ALA A 35 -1.97 -16.27 -10.23
N PHE A 36 -1.51 -15.04 -10.53
CA PHE A 36 -0.16 -14.61 -10.18
C PHE A 36 0.10 -14.69 -8.67
N TYR A 37 -0.81 -14.19 -7.83
CA TYR A 37 -0.65 -14.21 -6.38
C TYR A 37 -0.70 -15.63 -5.79
N GLN A 38 -1.53 -16.53 -6.33
CA GLN A 38 -1.57 -17.94 -5.88
C GLN A 38 -0.22 -18.66 -6.04
N ASP A 39 0.51 -18.37 -7.12
CA ASP A 39 1.84 -18.97 -7.35
C ASP A 39 2.94 -18.21 -6.59
N TYR A 40 2.80 -16.91 -6.41
CA TYR A 40 3.76 -16.06 -5.70
C TYR A 40 3.90 -16.46 -4.22
N HIS A 41 2.81 -16.73 -3.54
CA HIS A 41 2.81 -17.10 -2.11
C HIS A 41 3.46 -18.45 -1.85
N LYS A 42 3.37 -19.40 -2.78
CA LYS A 42 4.04 -20.71 -2.67
C LYS A 42 5.58 -20.60 -2.68
N SER A 43 6.13 -19.57 -3.30
CA SER A 43 7.57 -19.40 -3.51
C SER A 43 8.27 -18.56 -2.43
N HIS A 44 7.55 -17.75 -1.64
CA HIS A 44 8.14 -16.82 -0.69
C HIS A 44 8.13 -17.34 0.75
N GLN A 45 9.32 -17.73 1.25
CA GLN A 45 9.52 -18.06 2.66
C GLN A 45 9.57 -16.76 3.51
N TYR A 46 8.43 -16.38 4.10
CA TYR A 46 8.31 -15.19 4.95
C TYR A 46 9.09 -15.24 6.27
N LYS A 47 9.64 -16.40 6.64
CA LYS A 47 10.28 -16.64 7.95
C LYS A 47 11.61 -15.88 8.16
N ASN A 48 12.27 -15.44 7.09
CA ASN A 48 13.56 -14.76 7.21
C ASN A 48 13.37 -13.27 7.51
N LYS A 49 13.97 -12.78 8.64
CA LYS A 49 14.01 -11.36 9.06
C LYS A 49 12.75 -10.82 9.75
N LEU A 50 11.97 -11.66 10.44
CA LEU A 50 10.78 -11.28 11.21
C LEU A 50 11.03 -10.02 12.07
N ASP A 51 11.99 -10.06 13.00
CA ASP A 51 12.30 -8.95 13.90
C ASP A 51 12.66 -7.65 13.16
N SER A 52 13.35 -7.76 12.04
CA SER A 52 13.73 -6.59 11.25
C SER A 52 12.54 -5.93 10.56
N LYS A 53 11.54 -6.73 10.13
CA LYS A 53 10.30 -6.23 9.52
C LYS A 53 9.42 -5.56 10.58
N ILE A 54 9.20 -6.19 11.73
CA ILE A 54 8.47 -5.61 12.87
C ILE A 54 9.15 -4.30 13.33
N ARG A 55 10.47 -4.29 13.52
CA ARG A 55 11.21 -3.08 13.88
C ARG A 55 11.06 -1.96 12.87
N ARG A 56 11.08 -2.29 11.57
CA ARG A 56 10.87 -1.30 10.49
C ARG A 56 9.46 -0.71 10.55
N ALA A 57 8.43 -1.54 10.67
CA ALA A 57 7.04 -1.11 10.80
C ALA A 57 6.86 -0.23 12.05
N ARG A 58 7.37 -0.68 13.21
CA ARG A 58 7.33 0.08 14.45
C ARG A 58 7.98 1.46 14.33
N ASN A 59 9.13 1.54 13.68
CA ASN A 59 9.81 2.83 13.48
C ASN A 59 9.01 3.75 12.54
N ARG A 60 8.40 3.22 11.47
CA ARG A 60 7.54 3.99 10.57
C ARG A 60 6.31 4.53 11.32
N ILE A 61 5.62 3.69 12.08
CA ILE A 61 4.45 4.08 12.88
C ILE A 61 4.83 5.16 13.91
N ARG A 62 5.93 4.98 14.65
CA ARG A 62 6.41 5.99 15.63
C ARG A 62 6.75 7.32 14.97
N GLN A 63 7.40 7.32 13.82
CA GLN A 63 7.75 8.54 13.07
C GLN A 63 6.53 9.26 12.49
N ALA A 64 5.49 8.50 12.14
CA ALA A 64 4.22 9.06 11.67
C ALA A 64 3.39 9.61 12.83
N ASN A 65 3.35 8.87 13.95
CA ASN A 65 2.56 9.18 15.14
C ASN A 65 3.36 10.07 16.12
N LEU A 66 3.68 11.30 15.71
CA LEU A 66 4.46 12.26 16.53
C LEU A 66 3.79 12.60 17.85
N TRP A 67 2.45 12.54 17.93
CA TRP A 67 1.67 12.87 19.12
C TRP A 67 1.46 11.67 20.06
N ARG A 68 2.11 10.53 19.78
CA ARG A 68 1.99 9.29 20.55
C ARG A 68 0.53 8.88 20.83
N ARG A 69 -0.34 9.10 19.86
CA ARG A 69 -1.74 8.66 19.95
C ARG A 69 -1.74 7.13 20.06
N THR A 70 -2.52 6.64 21.01
CA THR A 70 -2.93 5.24 21.08
C THR A 70 -4.43 5.19 20.84
N GLY A 71 -4.93 4.09 20.28
CA GLY A 71 -6.35 3.97 19.93
C GLY A 71 -6.54 2.73 19.07
N SER A 72 -7.47 2.80 18.16
CA SER A 72 -7.68 1.76 17.15
C SER A 72 -6.69 1.91 15.99
N PHE A 73 -6.09 0.80 15.58
CA PHE A 73 -5.14 0.72 14.48
C PHE A 73 -5.61 -0.29 13.46
N LEU A 74 -5.57 0.06 12.18
CA LEU A 74 -5.89 -0.82 11.07
C LEU A 74 -4.68 -0.92 10.11
N ASP A 75 -4.18 -2.14 9.88
CA ASP A 75 -3.23 -2.45 8.82
C ASP A 75 -4.00 -2.97 7.60
N VAL A 76 -4.01 -2.19 6.51
CA VAL A 76 -4.72 -2.53 5.27
C VAL A 76 -3.74 -3.17 4.30
N GLY A 77 -3.98 -4.42 3.92
CA GLY A 77 -3.01 -5.25 3.22
C GLY A 77 -1.93 -5.75 4.19
N CYS A 78 -2.34 -6.33 5.31
CA CYS A 78 -1.44 -6.68 6.42
C CYS A 78 -0.53 -7.89 6.13
N ASN A 79 -0.83 -8.67 5.07
CA ASN A 79 -0.10 -9.89 4.73
C ASN A 79 0.09 -10.76 6.00
N VAL A 80 1.33 -11.11 6.37
CA VAL A 80 1.64 -11.93 7.54
C VAL A 80 1.72 -11.15 8.88
N GLY A 81 1.15 -9.94 8.99
CA GLY A 81 0.82 -9.26 10.25
C GLY A 81 1.95 -8.50 10.96
N PHE A 82 3.09 -8.22 10.33
CA PHE A 82 4.23 -7.55 10.99
C PHE A 82 3.90 -6.16 11.55
N ALA A 83 3.08 -5.37 10.83
CA ALA A 83 2.76 -4.03 11.28
C ALA A 83 1.67 -4.03 12.36
N VAL A 84 0.79 -5.03 12.36
CA VAL A 84 -0.20 -5.25 13.44
C VAL A 84 0.53 -5.53 14.76
N GLU A 85 1.48 -6.48 14.77
CA GLU A 85 2.30 -6.76 15.96
C GLU A 85 3.11 -5.53 16.38
N ALA A 86 3.70 -4.80 15.43
CA ALA A 86 4.42 -3.57 15.73
C ALA A 86 3.52 -2.51 16.39
N ALA A 87 2.29 -2.33 15.90
CA ALA A 87 1.31 -1.39 16.45
C ALA A 87 0.85 -1.82 17.86
N ARG A 88 0.58 -3.11 18.06
CA ARG A 88 0.24 -3.67 19.37
C ARG A 88 1.33 -3.37 20.41
N THR A 89 2.62 -3.56 20.05
CA THR A 89 3.75 -3.24 20.95
C THR A 89 3.90 -1.75 21.24
N LEU A 90 3.24 -0.89 20.46
CA LEU A 90 3.16 0.56 20.69
C LEU A 90 1.91 0.97 21.49
N GLY A 91 1.07 0.03 21.92
CA GLY A 91 -0.11 0.25 22.75
C GLY A 91 -1.41 0.51 21.97
N PHE A 92 -1.46 0.23 20.66
CA PHE A 92 -2.67 0.28 19.89
C PHE A 92 -3.54 -0.98 20.07
N ARG A 93 -4.86 -0.83 19.96
CA ARG A 93 -5.75 -1.95 19.62
C ARG A 93 -5.65 -2.18 18.13
N ALA A 94 -4.85 -3.15 17.75
CA ALA A 94 -4.42 -3.34 16.38
C ALA A 94 -5.16 -4.50 15.71
N LYS A 95 -5.71 -4.22 14.52
CA LYS A 95 -6.32 -5.18 13.60
C LYS A 95 -5.62 -5.13 12.25
N GLY A 96 -5.47 -6.30 11.61
CA GLY A 96 -4.99 -6.42 10.24
C GLY A 96 -6.07 -6.99 9.33
N ILE A 97 -6.15 -6.48 8.11
CA ILE A 97 -7.01 -7.03 7.07
C ILE A 97 -6.20 -7.30 5.79
N ASP A 98 -6.55 -8.38 5.13
CA ASP A 98 -6.01 -8.71 3.81
C ASP A 98 -7.03 -9.56 3.04
N VAL A 99 -6.98 -9.49 1.72
CA VAL A 99 -7.79 -10.35 0.83
C VAL A 99 -7.11 -11.70 0.59
N ASP A 100 -5.84 -11.83 0.95
CA ASP A 100 -5.06 -13.06 0.85
C ASP A 100 -5.29 -13.96 2.08
N THR A 101 -5.99 -15.06 1.87
CA THR A 101 -6.31 -16.03 2.93
C THR A 101 -5.05 -16.68 3.50
N ASP A 102 -4.07 -17.05 2.65
CA ASP A 102 -2.83 -17.71 3.09
C ASP A 102 -1.99 -16.77 3.97
N GLY A 103 -1.96 -15.48 3.61
CA GLY A 103 -1.32 -14.44 4.42
C GLY A 103 -1.98 -14.27 5.78
N ILE A 104 -3.31 -14.24 5.84
CA ILE A 104 -4.08 -14.14 7.09
C ILE A 104 -3.87 -15.38 7.97
N ASP A 105 -3.93 -16.57 7.41
CA ASP A 105 -3.69 -17.81 8.16
C ASP A 105 -2.27 -17.84 8.75
N ALA A 106 -1.28 -17.41 7.98
CA ALA A 106 0.08 -17.26 8.45
C ALA A 106 0.21 -16.21 9.56
N ALA A 107 -0.50 -15.08 9.44
CA ALA A 107 -0.52 -14.01 10.45
C ALA A 107 -1.14 -14.50 11.77
N MET A 108 -2.28 -15.19 11.71
CA MET A 108 -2.94 -15.80 12.87
C MET A 108 -2.04 -16.82 13.57
N GLY A 109 -1.37 -17.67 12.81
CA GLY A 109 -0.41 -18.64 13.34
C GLY A 109 0.83 -17.99 13.98
N GLN A 110 1.34 -16.90 13.40
CA GLN A 110 2.53 -16.19 13.86
C GLN A 110 2.27 -15.27 15.07
N PHE A 111 1.07 -14.64 15.09
CA PHE A 111 0.69 -13.65 16.12
C PHE A 111 -0.73 -13.95 16.66
N PRO A 112 -0.92 -15.08 17.39
CA PRO A 112 -2.24 -15.54 17.84
C PRO A 112 -2.93 -14.59 18.84
N HIS A 113 -2.21 -13.59 19.34
CA HIS A 113 -2.71 -12.56 20.25
C HIS A 113 -3.09 -11.24 19.53
N CYS A 114 -2.98 -11.21 18.20
CA CYS A 114 -3.41 -10.10 17.36
C CYS A 114 -4.74 -10.45 16.64
N GLU A 115 -5.45 -9.41 16.22
CA GLU A 115 -6.69 -9.55 15.46
C GLU A 115 -6.40 -9.45 13.97
N PHE A 116 -6.88 -10.46 13.20
CA PHE A 116 -6.76 -10.51 11.76
C PHE A 116 -8.08 -10.93 11.14
N GLU A 117 -8.36 -10.41 9.93
CA GLU A 117 -9.55 -10.76 9.20
C GLU A 117 -9.29 -10.83 7.69
N ASN A 118 -9.78 -11.89 7.04
CA ASN A 118 -9.73 -12.03 5.58
C ASN A 118 -10.89 -11.24 4.95
N ILE A 119 -10.67 -9.95 4.70
CA ILE A 119 -11.66 -9.03 4.15
C ILE A 119 -10.99 -7.90 3.37
N GLY A 120 -11.63 -7.39 2.32
CA GLY A 120 -11.22 -6.17 1.64
C GLY A 120 -11.67 -4.91 2.38
N ILE A 121 -10.95 -3.82 2.15
CA ILE A 121 -11.24 -2.52 2.80
C ILE A 121 -12.62 -1.98 2.44
N GLU A 122 -13.11 -2.26 1.23
CA GLU A 122 -14.42 -1.84 0.77
C GLU A 122 -15.55 -2.48 1.61
N ALA A 123 -15.44 -3.80 1.83
CA ALA A 123 -16.41 -4.53 2.63
C ALA A 123 -16.31 -4.19 4.13
N LEU A 124 -15.11 -3.89 4.63
CA LEU A 124 -14.95 -3.39 6.00
C LEU A 124 -15.62 -2.02 6.18
N ALA A 125 -15.49 -1.12 5.20
CA ALA A 125 -16.10 0.21 5.23
C ALA A 125 -17.63 0.16 5.30
N GLU A 126 -18.27 -0.84 4.69
CA GLU A 126 -19.73 -1.04 4.76
C GLU A 126 -20.23 -1.34 6.18
N ARG A 127 -19.36 -1.76 7.09
CA ARG A 127 -19.71 -2.02 8.50
C ARG A 127 -19.77 -0.75 9.35
N GLY A 128 -19.30 0.38 8.85
CA GLY A 128 -19.27 1.65 9.56
C GLY A 128 -18.23 1.73 10.69
N GLU A 129 -17.31 0.79 10.77
CA GLU A 129 -16.19 0.84 11.72
C GLU A 129 -15.20 1.95 11.33
N THR A 130 -14.64 2.65 12.34
CA THR A 130 -13.61 3.67 12.09
C THR A 130 -12.39 3.47 12.97
N TYR A 131 -11.22 3.93 12.48
CA TYR A 131 -9.94 3.71 13.12
C TYR A 131 -9.17 5.01 13.27
N ASP A 132 -8.44 5.16 14.40
CA ASP A 132 -7.64 6.35 14.72
C ASP A 132 -6.37 6.43 13.86
N PHE A 133 -5.75 5.28 13.60
CA PHE A 133 -4.54 5.20 12.79
C PHE A 133 -4.64 4.07 11.76
N LEU A 134 -4.48 4.41 10.50
CA LEU A 134 -4.43 3.46 9.39
C LEU A 134 -2.98 3.34 8.90
N TYR A 135 -2.59 2.12 8.60
CA TYR A 135 -1.32 1.80 7.95
C TYR A 135 -1.60 1.04 6.65
N CYS A 136 -1.00 1.48 5.54
CA CYS A 136 -1.15 0.84 4.24
C CYS A 136 0.21 0.90 3.55
N SER A 137 0.89 -0.22 3.43
CA SER A 137 2.27 -0.25 2.96
C SER A 137 2.47 -1.18 1.79
N GLU A 138 2.82 -0.63 0.62
CA GLU A 138 3.06 -1.38 -0.61
C GLU A 138 1.79 -2.21 -0.98
N VAL A 139 0.67 -1.51 -1.17
CA VAL A 139 -0.63 -2.11 -1.54
C VAL A 139 -1.22 -1.41 -2.76
N ILE A 140 -1.23 -0.07 -2.78
CA ILE A 140 -1.96 0.70 -3.79
C ILE A 140 -1.44 0.47 -5.21
N GLU A 141 -0.17 0.12 -5.38
CA GLU A 141 0.45 -0.21 -6.66
C GLU A 141 -0.02 -1.53 -7.28
N HIS A 142 -0.63 -2.40 -6.49
CA HIS A 142 -1.11 -3.72 -6.91
C HIS A 142 -2.57 -3.73 -7.37
N LEU A 143 -3.27 -2.61 -7.22
CA LEU A 143 -4.72 -2.54 -7.40
C LEU A 143 -5.12 -2.32 -8.86
N SER A 144 -6.19 -2.97 -9.30
CA SER A 144 -6.87 -2.67 -10.57
C SER A 144 -7.79 -1.45 -10.49
N SER A 145 -8.27 -1.08 -9.28
CA SER A 145 -9.17 0.06 -9.05
C SER A 145 -8.76 0.87 -7.82
N VAL A 146 -8.07 1.98 -8.07
CA VAL A 146 -7.60 2.90 -7.01
C VAL A 146 -8.75 3.59 -6.30
N ASP A 147 -9.76 4.06 -7.05
CA ASP A 147 -10.82 4.88 -6.47
C ASP A 147 -11.71 4.07 -5.51
N ARG A 148 -12.05 2.83 -5.85
CA ARG A 148 -12.79 1.94 -4.94
C ARG A 148 -12.03 1.72 -3.63
N PHE A 149 -10.75 1.42 -3.73
CA PHE A 149 -9.89 1.21 -2.57
C PHE A 149 -9.79 2.46 -1.69
N LEU A 150 -9.51 3.63 -2.29
CA LEU A 150 -9.39 4.88 -1.54
C LEU A 150 -10.72 5.34 -0.94
N HIS A 151 -11.84 5.05 -1.61
CA HIS A 151 -13.17 5.26 -1.04
C HIS A 151 -13.38 4.39 0.21
N GLY A 152 -12.99 3.11 0.17
CA GLY A 152 -12.99 2.23 1.34
C GLY A 152 -12.10 2.76 2.47
N ILE A 153 -10.88 3.22 2.15
CA ILE A 153 -9.99 3.87 3.14
C ILE A 153 -10.69 5.08 3.78
N ALA A 154 -11.28 5.97 2.99
CA ALA A 154 -11.99 7.14 3.51
C ALA A 154 -13.21 6.75 4.36
N GLY A 155 -13.89 5.63 4.04
CA GLY A 155 -15.03 5.09 4.78
C GLY A 155 -14.68 4.65 6.20
N VAL A 156 -13.48 4.12 6.42
CA VAL A 156 -13.01 3.68 7.75
C VAL A 156 -12.21 4.76 8.50
N MET A 157 -12.13 5.98 7.97
CA MET A 157 -11.52 7.14 8.64
C MET A 157 -12.58 8.08 9.23
N HIS A 158 -12.36 8.54 10.44
CA HIS A 158 -13.04 9.71 11.01
C HIS A 158 -12.17 10.97 10.85
N GLN A 159 -12.67 12.15 11.25
CA GLN A 159 -12.00 13.45 11.01
C GLN A 159 -10.63 13.57 11.66
N ASP A 160 -10.40 12.88 12.79
CA ASP A 160 -9.10 12.90 13.49
C ASP A 160 -8.19 11.72 13.11
N SER A 161 -8.60 10.88 12.16
CA SER A 161 -7.82 9.74 11.72
C SER A 161 -6.55 10.16 10.99
N LEU A 162 -5.50 9.35 11.13
CA LEU A 162 -4.26 9.51 10.40
C LEU A 162 -3.95 8.23 9.61
N LEU A 163 -3.76 8.37 8.31
CA LEU A 163 -3.25 7.29 7.45
C LEU A 163 -1.77 7.51 7.15
N LEU A 164 -0.96 6.48 7.38
CA LEU A 164 0.39 6.37 6.80
C LEU A 164 0.34 5.39 5.64
N MET A 165 0.54 5.89 4.42
CA MET A 165 0.61 5.08 3.21
C MET A 165 2.03 5.07 2.65
N THR A 166 2.48 3.92 2.13
CA THR A 166 3.74 3.82 1.38
C THR A 166 3.54 3.10 0.06
N THR A 167 4.26 3.55 -0.97
CA THR A 167 4.28 2.96 -2.32
C THR A 167 5.59 3.36 -3.02
N PRO A 168 6.05 2.67 -4.07
CA PRO A 168 7.18 3.10 -4.88
C PRO A 168 7.04 4.54 -5.39
N ASP A 169 8.15 5.31 -5.35
CA ASP A 169 8.22 6.73 -5.82
C ASP A 169 8.93 6.79 -7.16
N MET A 170 8.16 6.83 -8.27
CA MET A 170 8.69 6.93 -9.62
C MET A 170 9.44 8.25 -9.89
N GLY A 171 9.18 9.28 -9.09
CA GLY A 171 9.84 10.58 -9.15
C GLY A 171 11.03 10.74 -8.21
N HIS A 172 11.47 9.66 -7.54
CA HIS A 172 12.55 9.76 -6.57
C HIS A 172 13.87 10.18 -7.22
N ARG A 173 14.62 11.05 -6.54
CA ARG A 173 15.86 11.65 -7.04
C ARG A 173 16.97 10.66 -7.42
N SER A 174 16.95 9.45 -6.84
CA SER A 174 17.93 8.40 -7.13
C SER A 174 17.59 7.55 -8.36
N LEU A 175 16.43 7.77 -8.97
CA LEU A 175 15.99 7.02 -10.14
C LEU A 175 16.30 7.79 -11.44
N PRO A 176 16.47 7.07 -12.56
CA PRO A 176 16.56 7.67 -13.87
C PRO A 176 15.39 8.59 -14.19
N LYS A 177 15.60 9.59 -15.04
CA LYS A 177 14.55 10.51 -15.49
C LYS A 177 13.84 10.04 -16.75
N SER A 178 14.54 9.27 -17.57
CA SER A 178 14.01 8.65 -18.77
C SER A 178 13.14 7.45 -18.38
N TRP A 179 11.92 7.36 -18.92
CA TRP A 179 11.05 6.21 -18.70
C TRP A 179 11.67 4.91 -19.26
N ARG A 180 12.43 5.00 -20.35
CA ARG A 180 13.12 3.86 -20.95
C ARG A 180 14.14 3.21 -19.99
N GLU A 181 14.82 4.00 -19.18
CA GLU A 181 15.74 3.50 -18.17
C GLU A 181 14.98 3.11 -16.87
N LEU A 182 13.95 3.89 -16.54
CA LEU A 182 13.14 3.68 -15.33
C LEU A 182 12.40 2.35 -15.35
N VAL A 183 12.01 1.86 -16.51
CA VAL A 183 11.32 0.57 -16.68
C VAL A 183 12.18 -0.61 -16.19
N GLU A 184 13.52 -0.48 -16.20
CA GLU A 184 14.43 -1.50 -15.69
C GLU A 184 14.55 -1.52 -14.15
N TRP A 185 13.96 -0.55 -13.47
CA TRP A 185 13.97 -0.55 -12.01
C TRP A 185 13.15 -1.72 -11.46
N ASP A 186 13.68 -2.39 -10.41
CA ASP A 186 13.10 -3.60 -9.79
C ASP A 186 11.63 -3.44 -9.35
N SER A 187 11.20 -2.21 -9.03
CA SER A 187 9.79 -1.97 -8.69
C SER A 187 8.88 -1.83 -9.92
N VAL A 188 9.41 -1.81 -11.14
CA VAL A 188 8.60 -1.92 -12.36
C VAL A 188 8.56 -3.40 -12.74
N ARG A 189 7.58 -4.12 -12.20
CA ARG A 189 7.46 -5.59 -12.31
C ARG A 189 6.02 -6.02 -12.48
N PRO A 190 5.45 -5.82 -13.70
CA PRO A 190 4.12 -6.34 -13.99
C PRO A 190 4.14 -7.89 -14.05
N PRO A 191 3.06 -8.59 -13.70
CA PRO A 191 1.76 -8.07 -13.28
C PRO A 191 1.66 -7.81 -11.76
N GLU A 192 2.74 -7.93 -11.00
CA GLU A 192 2.71 -7.68 -9.56
C GLU A 192 2.38 -6.22 -9.26
N HIS A 193 3.10 -5.27 -9.89
CA HIS A 193 2.79 -3.85 -9.83
C HIS A 193 2.07 -3.42 -11.10
N LEU A 194 0.89 -2.86 -10.94
CA LEU A 194 0.04 -2.40 -12.03
C LEU A 194 0.06 -0.89 -12.19
N LEU A 195 0.35 -0.17 -11.11
CA LEU A 195 0.29 1.29 -10.99
C LEU A 195 1.60 1.87 -10.50
N TYR A 196 2.05 2.93 -11.15
CA TYR A 196 3.36 3.54 -10.90
C TYR A 196 3.17 5.03 -10.60
N PHE A 197 3.23 5.35 -9.30
CA PHE A 197 2.89 6.68 -8.81
C PHE A 197 4.07 7.65 -8.81
N TYR A 198 3.79 8.86 -9.24
CA TYR A 198 4.52 10.07 -8.86
C TYR A 198 3.79 10.73 -7.69
N ARG A 199 4.45 11.63 -6.97
CA ARG A 199 3.80 12.36 -5.86
C ARG A 199 2.57 13.14 -6.30
N SER A 200 2.59 13.71 -7.51
CA SER A 200 1.44 14.40 -8.10
C SER A 200 0.26 13.48 -8.35
N SER A 201 0.49 12.31 -8.95
CA SER A 201 -0.58 11.37 -9.26
C SER A 201 -1.16 10.71 -8.00
N LEU A 202 -0.32 10.40 -6.99
CA LEU A 202 -0.81 9.89 -5.71
C LEU A 202 -1.65 10.96 -4.97
N ARG A 203 -1.17 12.22 -4.95
CA ARG A 203 -1.94 13.33 -4.38
C ARG A 203 -3.30 13.48 -5.06
N ALA A 204 -3.34 13.54 -6.39
CA ALA A 204 -4.57 13.68 -7.14
C ALA A 204 -5.55 12.53 -6.88
N ALA A 205 -5.05 11.27 -6.76
CA ALA A 205 -5.88 10.12 -6.42
C ALA A 205 -6.47 10.23 -5.01
N LEU A 206 -5.68 10.64 -4.02
CA LEU A 206 -6.12 10.82 -2.65
C LEU A 206 -7.17 11.94 -2.54
N GLU A 207 -6.88 13.12 -3.10
CA GLU A 207 -7.73 14.31 -2.98
C GLU A 207 -9.10 14.12 -3.64
N ARG A 208 -9.17 13.47 -4.82
CA ARG A 208 -10.48 13.20 -5.47
C ARG A 208 -11.34 12.17 -4.71
N ASN A 209 -10.74 11.43 -3.75
CA ASN A 209 -11.45 10.48 -2.88
C ASN A 209 -11.68 11.02 -1.46
N GLY A 210 -11.65 12.35 -1.25
CA GLY A 210 -11.94 12.98 0.03
C GLY A 210 -10.84 12.79 1.08
N LEU A 211 -9.59 12.60 0.64
CA LEU A 211 -8.42 12.42 1.49
C LEU A 211 -7.44 13.58 1.28
N CYS A 212 -6.92 14.14 2.36
CA CYS A 212 -6.03 15.30 2.33
C CYS A 212 -4.59 14.89 2.62
N VAL A 213 -3.66 15.18 1.71
CA VAL A 213 -2.23 14.94 1.91
C VAL A 213 -1.65 15.99 2.86
N LYS A 214 -1.32 15.56 4.08
CA LYS A 214 -0.64 16.43 5.07
C LYS A 214 0.82 16.67 4.70
N ARG A 215 1.56 15.61 4.38
CA ARG A 215 2.95 15.73 3.94
C ARG A 215 3.48 14.43 3.34
N PHE A 216 4.42 14.56 2.41
CA PHE A 216 5.33 13.50 2.05
C PHE A 216 6.54 13.52 3.00
N GLN A 217 6.82 12.40 3.65
CA GLN A 217 7.99 12.28 4.51
C GLN A 217 9.25 12.10 3.64
N PHE A 218 10.38 12.55 4.16
CA PHE A 218 11.66 12.31 3.50
C PHE A 218 12.00 10.82 3.46
N SER A 219 12.50 10.37 2.32
CA SER A 219 13.02 9.01 2.13
C SER A 219 14.34 9.08 1.38
N THR A 220 15.30 8.27 1.79
CA THR A 220 16.55 8.04 1.05
C THR A 220 16.41 6.95 -0.01
N LYS A 221 15.33 6.15 0.09
CA LYS A 221 14.99 5.08 -0.85
C LYS A 221 13.84 5.54 -1.76
N PRO A 222 13.73 4.97 -2.97
CA PRO A 222 12.67 5.32 -3.91
C PRO A 222 11.29 4.73 -3.47
N THR A 223 10.86 5.12 -2.28
CA THR A 223 9.57 4.79 -1.68
C THR A 223 8.96 6.07 -1.14
N MET A 224 7.76 6.40 -1.58
CA MET A 224 6.95 7.45 -0.96
C MET A 224 6.47 6.99 0.41
N LYS A 225 6.45 7.92 1.34
CA LYS A 225 5.77 7.80 2.63
C LYS A 225 4.91 9.04 2.77
N VAL A 226 3.62 8.87 2.77
CA VAL A 226 2.68 9.98 2.82
C VAL A 226 1.80 9.89 4.05
N LEU A 227 1.63 11.02 4.74
CA LEU A 227 0.67 11.18 5.82
C LEU A 227 -0.57 11.86 5.27
N VAL A 228 -1.72 11.26 5.55
CA VAL A 228 -3.02 11.61 4.99
C VAL A 228 -4.05 11.69 6.11
N THR A 229 -4.97 12.64 5.98
CA THR A 229 -6.15 12.77 6.85
C THR A 229 -7.41 12.75 6.00
N LYS A 230 -8.56 12.57 6.61
CA LYS A 230 -9.85 12.83 5.96
C LYS A 230 -9.96 14.32 5.62
N ALA A 231 -10.53 14.66 4.46
CA ALA A 231 -10.74 16.04 4.02
C ALA A 231 -11.86 16.74 4.78
#